data_c834b27b3b293feecd9f298a63ce361d
#
_entry.id   c834b27b3b293feecd9f298a63ce361d
#
_cell.length_a   1.000
_cell.length_b   1.000
_cell.length_c   1.000
_cell.angle_alpha   90.00
_cell.angle_beta   90.00
_cell.angle_gamma   90.00
#
_symmetry.space_group_name_H-M   'P 1'
#
loop_
_entity.id
_entity.type
_entity.pdbx_description
1 polymer ?
#
loop_
_entity_poly.entity_id
_entity_poly.type
_entity_poly.pdbx_seq_one_letter_code
_entity_poly.pdbx_strand_id
1 'polypeptide(L)'
;MTNNIITAVGIDVSKGKSMVAIRRPGGEVLRMPFEVKHNTTDLKSLIKLLKQIGGEVRIVMEHTGTYWYPIARTLHEAGFFVSVVNAILIHNFSDNSLRKVKTDKADALKIANYALA
;
A
#
# COMPACT_ATOMS: atom_id res chain seq x y z
N MET A 1 -9.09 16.50 21.87
CA MET A 1 -9.27 15.19 21.47
C MET A 1 -8.79 14.92 20.09
N THR A 2 -8.04 13.98 19.95
CA THR A 2 -7.49 13.67 18.67
C THR A 2 -8.05 12.40 18.15
N ASN A 3 -8.50 12.46 16.98
CA ASN A 3 -8.89 11.26 16.31
C ASN A 3 -7.73 10.78 15.51
N ASN A 4 -6.99 9.87 16.09
CA ASN A 4 -5.92 9.26 15.35
C ASN A 4 -6.52 8.25 14.39
N ILE A 5 -6.98 8.76 13.29
CA ILE A 5 -7.49 7.89 12.25
C ILE A 5 -6.31 7.40 11.45
N ILE A 6 -6.12 6.09 11.45
CA ILE A 6 -5.04 5.47 10.73
C ILE A 6 -5.58 4.91 9.43
N THR A 7 -4.93 5.23 8.35
CA THR A 7 -5.27 4.68 7.05
C THR A 7 -4.07 3.87 6.56
N ALA A 8 -4.32 2.64 6.19
CA ALA A 8 -3.28 1.77 5.69
C ALA A 8 -3.33 1.71 4.18
N VAL A 9 -2.17 1.88 3.56
CA VAL A 9 -2.04 1.81 2.12
C VAL A 9 -1.08 0.67 1.81
N GLY A 10 -1.59 -0.36 1.15
CA GLY A 10 -0.78 -1.49 0.74
C GLY A 10 -0.48 -1.37 -0.75
N ILE A 11 0.77 -1.52 -1.09
CA ILE A 11 1.21 -1.39 -2.47
C ILE A 11 1.94 -2.64 -2.91
N ASP A 12 1.40 -3.29 -3.94
CA ASP A 12 2.04 -4.43 -4.57
C ASP A 12 2.73 -3.91 -5.83
N VAL A 13 4.05 -3.85 -5.78
CA VAL A 13 4.85 -3.22 -6.84
C VAL A 13 5.22 -4.21 -7.91
N SER A 14 5.01 -3.83 -9.15
CA SER A 14 5.46 -4.58 -10.32
C SER A 14 6.29 -3.67 -11.20
N LYS A 15 6.79 -4.21 -12.28
CA LYS A 15 7.55 -3.42 -13.23
C LYS A 15 6.62 -2.40 -13.91
N GLY A 16 6.91 -1.13 -13.70
CA GLY A 16 6.20 -0.05 -14.36
C GLY A 16 4.83 0.29 -13.79
N LYS A 17 4.34 -0.47 -12.82
CA LYS A 17 3.03 -0.19 -12.23
C LYS A 17 2.92 -0.84 -10.87
N SER A 18 1.93 -0.39 -10.09
CA SER A 18 1.65 -0.96 -8.78
C SER A 18 0.15 -1.10 -8.60
N MET A 19 -0.24 -2.04 -7.74
CA MET A 19 -1.63 -2.17 -7.31
C MET A 19 -1.71 -1.60 -5.90
N VAL A 20 -2.67 -0.71 -5.67
CA VAL A 20 -2.79 0.00 -4.40
C VAL A 20 -4.13 -0.31 -3.75
N ALA A 21 -4.09 -0.65 -2.47
CA ALA A 21 -5.30 -0.88 -1.67
C ALA A 21 -5.27 0.04 -0.46
N ILE A 22 -6.42 0.60 -0.10
CA ILE A 22 -6.52 1.55 1.00
C ILE A 22 -7.58 1.04 1.98
N ARG A 23 -7.18 0.84 3.24
CA ARG A 23 -8.05 0.30 4.28
C ARG A 23 -7.90 1.05 5.58
N ARG A 24 -8.91 0.92 6.43
CA ARG A 24 -8.90 1.43 7.80
C ARG A 24 -9.07 0.28 8.78
N PRO A 25 -8.71 0.50 10.05
CA PRO A 25 -8.90 -0.52 11.08
C PRO A 25 -10.35 -0.97 11.13
N GLY A 26 -10.56 -2.23 11.45
CA GLY A 26 -11.89 -2.77 11.50
C GLY A 26 -12.36 -3.37 10.19
N GLY A 27 -11.49 -3.35 9.17
CA GLY A 27 -11.79 -3.98 7.91
C GLY A 27 -12.46 -3.09 6.88
N GLU A 28 -12.66 -1.82 7.21
CA GLU A 28 -13.25 -0.89 6.25
C GLU A 28 -12.31 -0.70 5.06
N VAL A 29 -12.83 -0.88 3.85
CA VAL A 29 -12.07 -0.67 2.64
C VAL A 29 -12.44 0.68 2.07
N LEU A 30 -11.51 1.64 2.11
CA LEU A 30 -11.78 2.98 1.58
C LEU A 30 -11.80 3.00 0.06
N ARG A 31 -10.93 2.24 -0.56
CA ARG A 31 -10.88 2.11 -2.00
C ARG A 31 -10.58 0.68 -2.34
N MET A 32 -11.35 0.12 -3.26
CA MET A 32 -11.00 -1.18 -3.83
C MET A 32 -9.66 -1.06 -4.53
N PRO A 33 -8.88 -2.14 -4.59
CA PRO A 33 -7.56 -2.06 -5.21
C PRO A 33 -7.60 -1.50 -6.62
N PHE A 34 -6.67 -0.61 -6.89
CA PHE A 34 -6.60 0.06 -8.19
C PHE A 34 -5.14 0.15 -8.66
N GLU A 35 -4.98 0.25 -9.95
CA GLU A 35 -3.65 0.29 -10.55
C GLU A 35 -3.13 1.71 -10.61
N VAL A 36 -1.84 1.86 -10.32
CA VAL A 36 -1.12 3.13 -10.44
C VAL A 36 0.11 2.87 -11.29
N LYS A 37 0.18 3.50 -12.43
CA LYS A 37 1.37 3.39 -13.28
C LYS A 37 2.48 4.25 -12.70
N HIS A 38 3.72 3.82 -12.91
CA HIS A 38 4.87 4.55 -12.38
C HIS A 38 5.25 5.70 -13.30
N ASN A 39 4.30 6.55 -13.59
CA ASN A 39 4.57 7.76 -14.35
C ASN A 39 4.18 8.97 -13.52
N THR A 40 4.61 10.14 -13.96
CA THR A 40 4.41 11.37 -13.21
C THR A 40 2.93 11.65 -12.95
N THR A 41 2.09 11.46 -13.95
CA THR A 41 0.67 11.76 -13.84
C THR A 41 -0.01 10.88 -12.79
N ASP A 42 0.20 9.57 -12.88
CA ASP A 42 -0.45 8.64 -11.96
C ASP A 42 0.09 8.80 -10.54
N LEU A 43 1.39 9.02 -10.39
CA LEU A 43 1.98 9.19 -9.06
C LEU A 43 1.50 10.48 -8.41
N LYS A 44 1.34 11.55 -9.18
CA LYS A 44 0.79 12.79 -8.63
C LYS A 44 -0.66 12.61 -8.20
N SER A 45 -1.43 11.85 -8.97
CA SER A 45 -2.81 11.56 -8.61
C SER A 45 -2.89 10.76 -7.32
N LEU A 46 -2.00 9.79 -7.15
CA LEU A 46 -1.95 9.00 -5.92
C LEU A 46 -1.60 9.89 -4.73
N ILE A 47 -0.60 10.74 -4.87
CA ILE A 47 -0.22 11.66 -3.80
C ILE A 47 -1.39 12.55 -3.40
N LYS A 48 -2.09 13.10 -4.39
CA LYS A 48 -3.23 13.96 -4.12
C LYS A 48 -4.32 13.21 -3.36
N LEU A 49 -4.62 12.00 -3.78
CA LEU A 49 -5.61 11.16 -3.13
C LEU A 49 -5.24 10.92 -1.67
N LEU A 50 -3.98 10.53 -1.43
CA LEU A 50 -3.55 10.22 -0.08
C LEU A 50 -3.55 11.45 0.82
N LYS A 51 -3.20 12.60 0.28
CA LYS A 51 -3.23 13.83 1.07
C LYS A 51 -4.65 14.26 1.42
N GLN A 52 -5.62 13.91 0.61
CA GLN A 52 -7.01 14.25 0.88
C GLN A 52 -7.61 13.40 1.99
N ILE A 53 -7.04 12.22 2.27
CA ILE A 53 -7.57 11.35 3.30
C ILE A 53 -7.39 11.95 4.69
N GLY A 54 -6.25 12.59 4.92
CA GLY A 54 -5.97 13.16 6.23
C GLY A 54 -5.64 12.09 7.26
N GLY A 55 -5.29 12.55 8.48
CA GLY A 55 -4.91 11.64 9.54
C GLY A 55 -3.56 11.00 9.27
N GLU A 56 -3.32 9.89 9.94
CA GLU A 56 -2.07 9.16 9.77
C GLU A 56 -2.21 8.17 8.61
N VAL A 57 -1.32 8.26 7.65
CA VAL A 57 -1.31 7.37 6.50
C VAL A 57 -0.08 6.48 6.60
N ARG A 58 -0.28 5.18 6.68
CA ARG A 58 0.80 4.20 6.74
C ARG A 58 0.89 3.51 5.40
N ILE A 59 2.01 3.69 4.73
CA ILE A 59 2.22 3.08 3.43
C ILE A 59 3.20 1.94 3.59
N VAL A 60 2.80 0.76 3.14
CA VAL A 60 3.65 -0.42 3.15
C VAL A 60 3.69 -0.99 1.76
N MET A 61 4.88 -1.26 1.27
CA MET A 61 5.01 -1.92 -0.02
C MET A 61 5.93 -3.12 0.10
N GLU A 62 5.68 -4.10 -0.74
CA GLU A 62 6.42 -5.33 -0.73
C GLU A 62 7.76 -5.15 -1.41
N HIS A 63 8.78 -5.67 -0.78
CA HIS A 63 10.15 -5.58 -1.28
C HIS A 63 10.45 -6.76 -2.19
N THR A 64 10.44 -6.51 -3.49
CA THR A 64 10.84 -7.50 -4.49
C THR A 64 11.63 -6.77 -5.57
N GLY A 65 12.85 -7.22 -5.81
CA GLY A 65 13.70 -6.59 -6.81
C GLY A 65 13.91 -5.11 -6.56
N THR A 66 13.95 -4.32 -7.62
CA THR A 66 14.26 -2.89 -7.53
C THR A 66 13.12 -1.99 -7.95
N TYR A 67 12.01 -2.54 -8.40
CA TYR A 67 10.93 -1.73 -8.96
C TYR A 67 10.23 -0.86 -7.94
N TRP A 68 10.40 -1.16 -6.63
CA TRP A 68 9.76 -0.39 -5.57
C TRP A 68 10.40 0.98 -5.36
N TYR A 69 11.66 1.14 -5.75
CA TYR A 69 12.42 2.33 -5.36
C TYR A 69 11.83 3.64 -5.91
N PRO A 70 11.48 3.74 -7.19
CA PRO A 70 10.95 5.02 -7.70
C PRO A 70 9.65 5.45 -7.03
N ILE A 71 8.73 4.51 -6.80
CA ILE A 71 7.46 4.88 -6.18
C ILE A 71 7.67 5.18 -4.69
N ALA A 72 8.51 4.42 -4.00
CA ALA A 72 8.80 4.69 -2.60
C ALA A 72 9.44 6.06 -2.43
N ARG A 73 10.38 6.40 -3.29
CA ARG A 73 11.05 7.68 -3.23
C ARG A 73 10.07 8.83 -3.46
N THR A 74 9.21 8.69 -4.45
CA THR A 74 8.25 9.72 -4.78
C THR A 74 7.30 9.98 -3.61
N LEU A 75 6.80 8.92 -2.99
CA LEU A 75 5.91 9.06 -1.85
C LEU A 75 6.64 9.63 -0.63
N HIS A 76 7.87 9.19 -0.41
CA HIS A 76 8.66 9.72 0.70
C HIS A 76 8.91 11.21 0.52
N GLU A 77 9.26 11.63 -0.69
CA GLU A 77 9.51 13.04 -0.96
C GLU A 77 8.25 13.89 -0.83
N ALA A 78 7.09 13.27 -0.97
CA ALA A 78 5.82 13.95 -0.76
C ALA A 78 5.45 14.08 0.70
N GLY A 79 6.27 13.54 1.61
CA GLY A 79 6.06 13.67 3.04
C GLY A 79 5.42 12.46 3.70
N PHE A 80 5.25 11.37 3.00
CA PHE A 80 4.64 10.17 3.58
C PHE A 80 5.67 9.27 4.22
N PHE A 81 5.24 8.56 5.25
CA PHE A 81 6.05 7.52 5.85
C PHE A 81 5.83 6.23 5.04
N VAL A 82 6.90 5.70 4.49
CA VAL A 82 6.82 4.53 3.62
C VAL A 82 7.68 3.43 4.20
N SER A 83 7.09 2.26 4.40
CA SER A 83 7.81 1.07 4.83
C SER A 83 7.91 0.12 3.66
N VAL A 84 9.13 -0.30 3.35
CA VAL A 84 9.36 -1.31 2.33
C VAL A 84 9.74 -2.57 3.07
N VAL A 85 8.92 -3.61 2.97
CA VAL A 85 9.10 -4.81 3.77
C VAL A 85 9.36 -6.02 2.89
N ASN A 86 9.99 -7.01 3.51
CA ASN A 86 10.28 -8.26 2.83
C ASN A 86 8.98 -9.02 2.58
N ALA A 87 8.86 -9.57 1.38
CA ALA A 87 7.67 -10.34 1.01
C ALA A 87 7.40 -11.48 1.98
N ILE A 88 8.44 -12.07 2.55
CA ILE A 88 8.26 -13.18 3.49
C ILE A 88 7.50 -12.73 4.73
N LEU A 89 7.76 -11.52 5.22
CA LEU A 89 7.06 -11.02 6.40
C LEU A 89 5.57 -10.89 6.15
N ILE A 90 5.21 -10.43 4.98
CA ILE A 90 3.79 -10.28 4.63
C ILE A 90 3.13 -11.63 4.45
N HIS A 91 3.81 -12.56 3.81
CA HIS A 91 3.27 -13.90 3.62
C HIS A 91 3.10 -14.63 4.95
N ASN A 92 4.05 -14.48 5.86
CA ASN A 92 3.92 -15.10 7.17
C ASN A 92 2.77 -14.50 7.95
N PHE A 93 2.53 -13.22 7.81
CA PHE A 93 1.42 -12.56 8.50
C PHE A 93 0.08 -13.12 8.04
N SER A 94 -0.04 -13.45 6.76
CA SER A 94 -1.29 -13.91 6.19
C SER A 94 -1.27 -15.40 5.86
N ASP A 95 -0.42 -16.17 6.51
CA ASP A 95 -0.18 -17.54 6.13
C ASP A 95 -1.29 -18.50 6.51
N ASN A 96 -2.19 -18.08 7.36
CA ASN A 96 -3.27 -18.97 7.78
C ASN A 96 -4.28 -19.19 6.68
N SER A 97 -4.17 -18.45 5.62
CA SER A 97 -5.04 -18.64 4.50
C SER A 97 -4.65 -19.89 3.75
N LEU A 98 -5.52 -20.86 3.74
CA LEU A 98 -5.30 -22.06 2.95
C LEU A 98 -5.57 -21.83 1.50
N ARG A 99 -6.16 -20.71 1.19
CA ARG A 99 -6.55 -20.40 -0.13
C ARG A 99 -5.52 -19.54 -0.77
N LYS A 100 -5.04 -19.94 -1.88
CA LYS A 100 -3.97 -19.22 -2.55
C LYS A 100 -4.52 -18.43 -3.71
N VAL A 101 -5.24 -17.41 -3.41
CA VAL A 101 -5.68 -16.51 -4.46
C VAL A 101 -4.55 -15.54 -4.74
N LYS A 102 -3.91 -15.74 -5.86
CA LYS A 102 -2.75 -14.94 -6.22
C LYS A 102 -3.11 -13.95 -7.29
N THR A 103 -3.59 -12.81 -6.89
CA THR A 103 -3.84 -11.71 -7.80
C THR A 103 -3.21 -10.47 -7.21
N ASP A 104 -2.87 -9.51 -8.06
CA ASP A 104 -2.29 -8.25 -7.59
C ASP A 104 -3.22 -7.56 -6.61
N LYS A 105 -4.53 -7.65 -6.86
CA LYS A 105 -5.50 -7.00 -5.98
C LYS A 105 -5.53 -7.65 -4.60
N ALA A 106 -5.51 -8.99 -4.57
CA ALA A 106 -5.49 -9.71 -3.30
C ALA A 106 -4.21 -9.42 -2.54
N ASP A 107 -3.10 -9.34 -3.24
CA ASP A 107 -1.81 -9.05 -2.61
C ASP A 107 -1.79 -7.65 -2.03
N ALA A 108 -2.33 -6.66 -2.73
CA ALA A 108 -2.38 -5.31 -2.22
C ALA A 108 -3.21 -5.23 -0.93
N LEU A 109 -4.32 -5.97 -0.87
CA LEU A 109 -5.13 -6.02 0.35
C LEU A 109 -4.37 -6.67 1.51
N LYS A 110 -3.61 -7.73 1.24
CA LYS A 110 -2.79 -8.35 2.27
C LYS A 110 -1.76 -7.39 2.82
N ILE A 111 -1.14 -6.63 1.94
CA ILE A 111 -0.13 -5.66 2.35
C ILE A 111 -0.77 -4.56 3.20
N ALA A 112 -1.96 -4.10 2.82
CA ALA A 112 -2.67 -3.10 3.60
C ALA A 112 -3.03 -3.65 4.99
N ASN A 113 -3.46 -4.91 5.07
CA ASN A 113 -3.74 -5.54 6.36
C ASN A 113 -2.49 -5.61 7.22
N TYR A 114 -1.35 -5.89 6.62
CA TYR A 114 -0.09 -5.91 7.34
C TYR A 114 0.21 -4.53 7.94
N ALA A 115 -0.10 -3.48 7.21
CA ALA A 115 0.15 -2.12 7.69
C ALA A 115 -0.72 -1.76 8.90
N LEU A 116 -1.85 -2.42 9.06
CA LEU A 116 -2.75 -2.18 10.19
C LEU A 116 -2.37 -2.98 11.43
N ALA A 117 -1.55 -3.98 11.26
CA ALA A 117 -1.19 -4.87 12.37
C ALA A 117 -0.28 -4.24 13.41
#